data_3012cb501bbd28c2fa7d765a0f2863ad
#
_entry.id   3012cb501bbd28c2fa7d765a0f2863ad
#
_cell.length_a   1.000
_cell.length_b   1.000
_cell.length_c   1.000
_cell.angle_alpha   90.00
_cell.angle_beta   90.00
_cell.angle_gamma   90.00
#
_symmetry.space_group_name_H-M   'P 1'
#
loop_
_entity.id
_entity.type
_entity.pdbx_description
1 polymer ?
#
loop_
_entity_poly.entity_id
_entity_poly.type
_entity_poly.pdbx_seq_one_letter_code
_entity_poly.pdbx_strand_id
1 'polypeptide(L)'
;NAGVTLFNTDFKDKITEVRRCNSSADPACTIGDHSYDFVSDRVNVDKANMRGVESSFGWKITRDVNWTANYTYTESEQKSGQFSGKPLNKMPKHMFNTTLDWQATPDVGFWSRLNLRGKTSEYLSRTSMSQGTPSYTQVDVGMRYNANKNLLVTAGVYNVLDKQIDYDTYDTVLDGRR
;
A
#
# COMPACT_ATOMS: atom_id res chain seq x y z
N ASN A 1 -23.28 8.61 6.72
CA ASN A 1 -23.05 8.66 5.29
C ASN A 1 -22.39 7.38 4.83
N ALA A 2 -22.65 6.99 3.58
CA ALA A 2 -22.01 5.86 2.93
C ALA A 2 -21.88 6.17 1.43
N GLY A 3 -20.83 5.67 0.82
CA GLY A 3 -20.59 5.81 -0.62
C GLY A 3 -20.00 4.54 -1.20
N VAL A 4 -20.35 4.26 -2.45
CA VAL A 4 -19.76 3.17 -3.24
C VAL A 4 -19.43 3.71 -4.63
N THR A 5 -18.22 3.44 -5.09
CA THR A 5 -17.75 3.81 -6.42
C THR A 5 -17.26 2.55 -7.14
N LEU A 6 -17.73 2.32 -8.33
CA LEU A 6 -17.18 1.31 -9.23
C LEU A 6 -16.24 2.01 -10.21
N PHE A 7 -15.08 1.46 -10.44
CA PHE A 7 -14.12 2.01 -11.40
C PHE A 7 -13.61 0.94 -12.36
N ASN A 8 -13.32 1.39 -13.58
CA ASN A 8 -12.63 0.59 -14.58
C ASN A 8 -11.73 1.52 -15.40
N THR A 9 -10.44 1.26 -15.38
CA THR A 9 -9.42 2.10 -16.00
C THR A 9 -8.58 1.28 -16.96
N ASP A 10 -8.55 1.68 -18.22
CA ASP A 10 -7.66 1.12 -19.22
C ASP A 10 -6.42 2.00 -19.39
N PHE A 11 -5.27 1.40 -19.22
CA PHE A 11 -3.99 2.04 -19.48
C PHE A 11 -3.49 1.65 -20.87
N LYS A 12 -3.01 2.65 -21.60
CA LYS A 12 -2.28 2.48 -22.86
C LYS A 12 -0.88 3.05 -22.68
N ASP A 13 0.11 2.41 -23.28
CA ASP A 13 1.49 2.88 -23.29
C ASP A 13 2.08 3.12 -21.89
N LYS A 14 1.68 2.30 -20.90
CA LYS A 14 2.22 2.38 -19.55
C LYS A 14 3.71 2.04 -19.56
N ILE A 15 4.53 2.98 -19.09
CA ILE A 15 5.96 2.73 -18.91
C ILE A 15 6.16 1.97 -17.60
N THR A 16 6.90 0.87 -17.67
CA THR A 16 7.33 0.11 -16.50
C THR A 16 8.83 -0.13 -16.56
N GLU A 17 9.44 -0.34 -15.43
CA GLU A 17 10.83 -0.74 -15.33
C GLU A 17 10.93 -2.26 -15.25
N VAL A 18 11.78 -2.83 -16.08
CA VAL A 18 12.03 -4.26 -16.13
C VAL A 18 13.52 -4.51 -15.94
N ARG A 19 13.88 -5.31 -14.93
CA ARG A 19 15.27 -5.66 -14.66
C ARG A 19 15.81 -6.52 -15.79
N ARG A 20 16.94 -6.09 -16.40
CA ARG A 20 17.62 -6.81 -17.47
C ARG A 20 18.55 -7.89 -16.91
N CYS A 21 19.24 -7.56 -15.84
CA CYS A 21 20.23 -8.42 -15.20
C CYS A 21 20.44 -8.03 -13.73
N ASN A 22 21.03 -8.92 -12.94
CA ASN A 22 21.25 -8.75 -11.49
C ASN A 22 22.68 -9.05 -11.04
N SER A 23 23.65 -9.10 -11.94
CA SER A 23 25.04 -9.39 -11.58
C SER A 23 25.98 -8.78 -12.60
N SER A 24 27.07 -8.18 -12.13
CA SER A 24 28.14 -7.67 -12.99
C SER A 24 28.85 -8.78 -13.80
N ALA A 25 28.69 -10.05 -13.41
CA ALA A 25 29.15 -11.18 -14.19
C ALA A 25 28.25 -11.52 -15.38
N ASP A 26 27.04 -11.00 -15.44
CA ASP A 26 26.12 -11.20 -16.56
C ASP A 26 26.47 -10.23 -17.69
N PRO A 27 26.77 -10.74 -18.91
CA PRO A 27 27.04 -9.87 -20.06
C PRO A 27 25.92 -8.87 -20.37
N ALA A 28 24.66 -9.17 -20.00
CA ALA A 28 23.53 -8.26 -20.13
C ALA A 28 23.64 -7.03 -19.21
N CYS A 29 24.50 -7.07 -18.19
CA CYS A 29 24.83 -5.96 -17.31
C CYS A 29 25.99 -5.10 -17.80
N THR A 30 26.61 -5.41 -18.94
CA THR A 30 27.70 -4.63 -19.51
C THR A 30 27.15 -3.62 -20.49
N ILE A 31 27.47 -2.34 -20.28
CA ILE A 31 27.13 -1.23 -21.18
C ILE A 31 28.45 -0.51 -21.56
N GLY A 32 28.82 -0.61 -22.83
CA GLY A 32 30.14 -0.18 -23.28
C GLY A 32 31.23 -1.02 -22.61
N ASP A 33 32.21 -0.38 -21.99
CA ASP A 33 33.31 -1.04 -21.29
C ASP A 33 33.08 -1.23 -19.78
N HIS A 34 31.86 -0.95 -19.29
CA HIS A 34 31.56 -1.01 -17.86
C HIS A 34 30.51 -2.08 -17.56
N SER A 35 30.79 -2.91 -16.53
CA SER A 35 29.87 -3.89 -15.96
C SER A 35 29.22 -3.30 -14.70
N TYR A 36 27.91 -3.42 -14.61
CA TYR A 36 27.09 -2.94 -13.52
C TYR A 36 26.50 -4.09 -12.71
N ASP A 37 26.25 -3.89 -11.41
CA ASP A 37 25.62 -4.90 -10.56
C ASP A 37 24.19 -5.20 -10.99
N PHE A 38 23.54 -4.21 -11.62
CA PHE A 38 22.24 -4.42 -12.27
C PHE A 38 22.00 -3.39 -13.37
N VAL A 39 21.19 -3.76 -14.33
CA VAL A 39 20.67 -2.86 -15.38
C VAL A 39 19.17 -3.08 -15.50
N SER A 40 18.41 -1.99 -15.60
CA SER A 40 16.99 -2.02 -15.84
C SER A 40 16.62 -1.25 -17.10
N ASP A 41 15.68 -1.77 -17.86
CA ASP A 41 15.11 -1.12 -19.04
C ASP A 41 13.75 -0.52 -18.71
N ARG A 42 13.47 0.65 -19.26
CA ARG A 42 12.11 1.18 -19.30
C ARG A 42 11.43 0.66 -20.56
N VAL A 43 10.34 -0.07 -20.37
CA VAL A 43 9.57 -0.66 -21.47
C VAL A 43 8.12 -0.22 -21.40
N ASN A 44 7.49 -0.10 -22.53
CA ASN A 44 6.05 0.11 -22.58
C ASN A 44 5.34 -1.23 -22.33
N VAL A 45 4.47 -1.24 -21.32
CA VAL A 45 3.42 -2.25 -21.20
C VAL A 45 2.26 -1.72 -22.03
N ASP A 46 2.07 -2.28 -23.21
CA ASP A 46 1.16 -1.72 -24.22
C ASP A 46 -0.25 -1.47 -23.70
N LYS A 47 -0.78 -2.42 -22.92
CA LYS A 47 -2.13 -2.31 -22.36
C LYS A 47 -2.19 -2.96 -20.97
N ALA A 48 -2.89 -2.30 -20.07
CA ALA A 48 -3.26 -2.87 -18.76
C ALA A 48 -4.68 -2.39 -18.41
N ASN A 49 -5.37 -3.19 -17.63
CA ASN A 49 -6.67 -2.82 -17.08
C ASN A 49 -6.62 -2.88 -15.56
N MET A 50 -7.30 -1.95 -14.92
CA MET A 50 -7.51 -1.92 -13.48
C MET A 50 -8.98 -1.63 -13.20
N ARG A 51 -9.64 -2.49 -12.45
CA ARG A 51 -11.05 -2.35 -12.08
C ARG A 51 -11.26 -2.67 -10.62
N GLY A 52 -12.31 -2.14 -10.05
CA GLY A 52 -12.60 -2.42 -8.66
C GLY A 52 -13.78 -1.67 -8.09
N VAL A 53 -13.83 -1.74 -6.78
CA VAL A 53 -14.86 -1.12 -5.95
C VAL A 53 -14.18 -0.35 -4.83
N GLU A 54 -14.59 0.90 -4.64
CA GLU A 54 -14.26 1.68 -3.46
C GLU A 54 -15.53 1.92 -2.66
N SER A 55 -15.46 1.73 -1.36
CA SER A 55 -16.55 2.04 -0.46
C SER A 55 -16.07 2.88 0.71
N SER A 56 -16.89 3.83 1.10
CA SER A 56 -16.66 4.68 2.26
C SER A 56 -17.86 4.65 3.17
N PHE A 57 -17.60 4.68 4.47
CA PHE A 57 -18.62 4.68 5.49
C PHE A 57 -18.22 5.64 6.61
N GLY A 58 -19.19 6.41 7.08
CA GLY A 58 -19.02 7.30 8.22
C GLY A 58 -20.29 7.34 9.07
N TRP A 59 -20.12 7.06 10.35
CA TRP A 59 -21.21 7.00 11.32
C TRP A 59 -20.86 7.72 12.60
N LYS A 60 -21.71 8.67 12.99
CA LYS A 60 -21.75 9.23 14.33
C LYS A 60 -22.52 8.27 15.23
N ILE A 61 -21.82 7.39 15.94
CA ILE A 61 -22.43 6.38 16.82
C ILE A 61 -23.11 7.09 18.00
N THR A 62 -22.43 8.07 18.57
CA THR A 62 -22.97 8.98 19.58
C THR A 62 -22.53 10.42 19.26
N ARG A 63 -22.85 11.39 20.15
CA ARG A 63 -22.32 12.76 20.01
C ARG A 63 -20.81 12.83 20.11
N ASP A 64 -20.21 11.89 20.85
CA ASP A 64 -18.80 11.88 21.22
C ASP A 64 -18.01 10.76 20.54
N VAL A 65 -18.67 9.88 19.77
CA VAL A 65 -18.04 8.75 19.08
C VAL A 65 -18.34 8.80 17.60
N ASN A 66 -17.26 8.92 16.80
CA ASN A 66 -17.32 8.86 15.35
C ASN A 66 -16.56 7.63 14.86
N TRP A 67 -17.14 6.92 13.91
CA TRP A 67 -16.52 5.82 13.22
C TRP A 67 -16.49 6.07 11.72
N THR A 68 -15.33 5.87 11.11
CA THR A 68 -15.15 5.93 9.66
C THR A 68 -14.46 4.66 9.16
N ALA A 69 -14.83 4.22 7.98
CA ALA A 69 -14.20 3.08 7.32
C ALA A 69 -14.16 3.28 5.81
N ASN A 70 -13.06 2.81 5.20
CA ASN A 70 -12.91 2.77 3.75
C ASN A 70 -12.41 1.39 3.35
N TYR A 71 -12.96 0.86 2.28
CA TYR A 71 -12.55 -0.40 1.71
C TYR A 71 -12.37 -0.26 0.20
N THR A 72 -11.26 -0.79 -0.30
CA THR A 72 -10.97 -0.84 -1.74
C THR A 72 -10.69 -2.28 -2.14
N TYR A 73 -11.39 -2.74 -3.14
CA TYR A 73 -11.08 -3.96 -3.88
C TYR A 73 -10.58 -3.58 -5.27
N THR A 74 -9.42 -4.08 -5.66
CA THR A 74 -8.80 -3.79 -6.95
C THR A 74 -8.34 -5.06 -7.63
N GLU A 75 -8.79 -5.30 -8.84
CA GLU A 75 -8.21 -6.25 -9.77
C GLU A 75 -7.42 -5.51 -10.84
N SER A 76 -6.25 -6.03 -11.17
CA SER A 76 -5.41 -5.50 -12.24
C SER A 76 -4.92 -6.62 -13.13
N GLU A 77 -4.77 -6.33 -14.42
CA GLU A 77 -4.31 -7.30 -15.42
C GLU A 77 -3.51 -6.57 -16.50
N GLN A 78 -2.35 -7.12 -16.83
CA GLN A 78 -1.59 -6.73 -18.02
C GLN A 78 -2.23 -7.41 -19.23
N LYS A 79 -2.69 -6.63 -20.20
CA LYS A 79 -3.45 -7.13 -21.36
C LYS A 79 -2.56 -7.48 -22.55
N SER A 80 -1.30 -7.07 -22.52
CA SER A 80 -0.34 -7.35 -23.60
C SER A 80 1.09 -7.46 -23.06
N GLY A 81 2.03 -7.81 -23.94
CA GLY A 81 3.42 -8.00 -23.59
C GLY A 81 3.72 -9.36 -22.96
N GLN A 82 4.95 -9.53 -22.50
CA GLN A 82 5.47 -10.79 -21.93
C GLN A 82 4.68 -11.29 -20.71
N PHE A 83 4.06 -10.39 -19.95
CA PHE A 83 3.32 -10.69 -18.72
C PHE A 83 1.80 -10.55 -18.91
N SER A 84 1.32 -10.71 -20.14
CA SER A 84 -0.12 -10.71 -20.41
C SER A 84 -0.85 -11.74 -19.54
N GLY A 85 -1.99 -11.35 -18.98
CA GLY A 85 -2.77 -12.15 -18.02
C GLY A 85 -2.27 -12.10 -16.56
N LYS A 86 -1.15 -11.44 -16.28
CA LYS A 86 -0.63 -11.27 -14.91
C LYS A 86 -1.10 -9.94 -14.30
N PRO A 87 -1.23 -9.86 -12.97
CA PRO A 87 -1.58 -8.60 -12.32
C PRO A 87 -0.46 -7.57 -12.47
N LEU A 88 -0.80 -6.30 -12.24
CA LEU A 88 0.20 -5.24 -12.09
C LEU A 88 1.02 -5.43 -10.82
N ASN A 89 2.29 -5.05 -10.88
CA ASN A 89 3.23 -5.24 -9.79
C ASN A 89 2.82 -4.49 -8.51
N LYS A 90 3.04 -5.14 -7.37
CA LYS A 90 2.89 -4.57 -6.01
C LYS A 90 1.50 -4.00 -5.70
N MET A 91 0.47 -4.43 -6.41
CA MET A 91 -0.91 -4.02 -6.13
C MET A 91 -1.61 -5.00 -5.19
N PRO A 92 -2.04 -4.55 -4.00
CA PRO A 92 -2.89 -5.37 -3.14
C PRO A 92 -4.31 -5.42 -3.72
N LYS A 93 -4.95 -6.61 -3.67
CA LYS A 93 -6.36 -6.74 -4.06
C LYS A 93 -7.31 -6.09 -3.07
N HIS A 94 -6.97 -6.11 -1.79
CA HIS A 94 -7.81 -5.64 -0.70
C HIS A 94 -7.06 -4.62 0.15
N MET A 95 -7.68 -3.47 0.38
CA MET A 95 -7.25 -2.48 1.35
C MET A 95 -8.44 -2.09 2.21
N PHE A 96 -8.25 -2.06 3.51
CA PHE A 96 -9.26 -1.61 4.47
C PHE A 96 -8.63 -0.70 5.50
N ASN A 97 -9.23 0.46 5.69
CA ASN A 97 -8.82 1.43 6.69
C ASN A 97 -10.03 1.80 7.53
N THR A 98 -9.86 1.84 8.84
CA THR A 98 -10.93 2.30 9.73
C THR A 98 -10.36 3.11 10.87
N THR A 99 -11.11 4.12 11.29
CA THR A 99 -10.76 4.99 12.41
C THR A 99 -11.96 5.14 13.33
N LEU A 100 -11.71 4.99 14.61
CA LEU A 100 -12.63 5.30 15.69
C LEU A 100 -12.08 6.49 16.47
N ASP A 101 -12.86 7.55 16.55
CA ASP A 101 -12.59 8.74 17.36
C ASP A 101 -13.60 8.82 18.50
N TRP A 102 -13.10 8.97 19.73
CA TRP A 102 -13.91 9.12 20.92
C TRP A 102 -13.50 10.35 21.72
N GLN A 103 -14.39 11.30 21.88
CA GLN A 103 -14.24 12.44 22.78
C GLN A 103 -14.74 12.03 24.17
N ALA A 104 -13.83 11.55 25.04
CA ALA A 104 -14.19 11.00 26.34
C ALA A 104 -14.61 12.09 27.35
N THR A 105 -14.02 13.28 27.25
CA THR A 105 -14.39 14.49 27.99
C THR A 105 -14.24 15.71 27.08
N PRO A 106 -14.69 16.92 27.48
CA PRO A 106 -14.47 18.13 26.69
C PRO A 106 -12.98 18.37 26.33
N ASP A 107 -12.06 17.91 27.18
CA ASP A 107 -10.63 18.16 27.03
C ASP A 107 -9.84 16.94 26.56
N VAL A 108 -10.39 15.72 26.66
CA VAL A 108 -9.66 14.46 26.36
C VAL A 108 -10.38 13.69 25.27
N GLY A 109 -9.65 13.39 24.21
CA GLY A 109 -10.08 12.52 23.13
C GLY A 109 -9.10 11.37 22.90
N PHE A 110 -9.64 10.23 22.47
CA PHE A 110 -8.88 9.06 22.06
C PHE A 110 -9.19 8.72 20.61
N TRP A 111 -8.23 8.12 19.93
CA TRP A 111 -8.44 7.60 18.60
C TRP A 111 -7.75 6.25 18.42
N SER A 112 -8.33 5.42 17.58
CA SER A 112 -7.67 4.21 17.10
C SER A 112 -7.82 4.11 15.59
N ARG A 113 -6.81 3.61 14.93
CA ARG A 113 -6.79 3.37 13.49
C ARG A 113 -6.34 1.94 13.21
N LEU A 114 -7.04 1.28 12.31
CA LEU A 114 -6.63 -0.01 11.78
C LEU A 114 -6.46 0.13 10.26
N ASN A 115 -5.30 -0.32 9.78
CA ASN A 115 -4.98 -0.38 8.36
C ASN A 115 -4.70 -1.84 8.01
N LEU A 116 -5.52 -2.43 7.16
CA LEU A 116 -5.30 -3.75 6.58
C LEU A 116 -4.89 -3.58 5.13
N ARG A 117 -3.77 -4.18 4.78
CA ARG A 117 -3.30 -4.29 3.40
C ARG A 117 -3.26 -5.76 3.02
N GLY A 118 -3.97 -6.12 1.96
CA GLY A 118 -3.96 -7.46 1.40
C GLY A 118 -2.60 -7.82 0.78
N LYS A 119 -2.42 -9.11 0.50
CA LYS A 119 -1.24 -9.59 -0.22
C LYS A 119 -1.10 -8.83 -1.55
N THR A 120 0.11 -8.39 -1.85
CA THR A 120 0.41 -7.81 -3.16
C THR A 120 0.69 -8.89 -4.19
N SER A 121 0.57 -8.54 -5.48
CA SER A 121 1.09 -9.35 -6.56
C SER A 121 2.60 -9.50 -6.44
N GLU A 122 3.11 -10.60 -6.93
CA GLU A 122 4.54 -10.80 -7.11
C GLU A 122 5.10 -9.70 -8.02
N TYR A 123 6.33 -9.31 -7.74
CA TYR A 123 7.04 -8.39 -8.62
C TYR A 123 7.55 -9.15 -9.83
N LEU A 124 7.07 -8.79 -11.01
CA LEU A 124 7.48 -9.40 -12.26
C LEU A 124 8.62 -8.56 -12.83
N SER A 125 9.83 -9.10 -12.80
CA SER A 125 10.95 -8.60 -13.60
C SER A 125 11.10 -9.45 -14.86
N ARG A 126 11.95 -9.02 -15.80
CA ARG A 126 12.18 -9.73 -17.05
C ARG A 126 12.72 -11.15 -16.86
N THR A 127 13.41 -11.40 -15.77
CA THR A 127 14.16 -12.64 -15.50
C THR A 127 13.80 -13.35 -14.21
N SER A 128 13.06 -12.70 -13.31
CA SER A 128 12.75 -13.26 -12.00
C SER A 128 11.42 -12.75 -11.46
N MET A 129 10.79 -13.57 -10.63
CA MET A 129 9.63 -13.21 -9.82
C MET A 129 10.09 -13.10 -8.37
N SER A 130 9.95 -11.94 -7.76
CA SER A 130 10.09 -11.79 -6.32
C SER A 130 8.75 -12.05 -5.62
N GLN A 131 8.82 -12.47 -4.36
CA GLN A 131 7.60 -12.72 -3.59
C GLN A 131 6.78 -11.43 -3.41
N GLY A 132 5.47 -11.56 -3.55
CA GLY A 132 4.54 -10.49 -3.17
C GLY A 132 4.55 -10.27 -1.65
N THR A 133 4.45 -9.03 -1.23
CA THR A 133 4.31 -8.68 0.19
C THR A 133 3.10 -9.42 0.79
N PRO A 134 3.25 -10.14 1.91
CA PRO A 134 2.13 -10.80 2.57
C PRO A 134 1.09 -9.79 3.06
N SER A 135 -0.12 -10.25 3.31
CA SER A 135 -1.12 -9.40 3.95
C SER A 135 -0.69 -9.05 5.37
N TYR A 136 -0.99 -7.82 5.79
CA TYR A 136 -0.72 -7.37 7.15
C TYR A 136 -1.78 -6.40 7.65
N THR A 137 -1.86 -6.32 8.98
CA THR A 137 -2.68 -5.35 9.68
C THR A 137 -1.80 -4.52 10.59
N GLN A 138 -1.97 -3.22 10.53
CA GLN A 138 -1.32 -2.26 11.41
C GLN A 138 -2.40 -1.56 12.25
N VAL A 139 -2.15 -1.46 13.55
CA VAL A 139 -3.05 -0.77 14.49
C VAL A 139 -2.27 0.34 15.18
N ASP A 140 -2.86 1.53 15.14
CA ASP A 140 -2.34 2.72 15.79
C ASP A 140 -3.36 3.19 16.82
N VAL A 141 -2.91 3.75 17.93
CA VAL A 141 -3.76 4.34 18.96
C VAL A 141 -3.15 5.62 19.49
N GLY A 142 -3.98 6.53 19.94
CA GLY A 142 -3.46 7.76 20.52
C GLY A 142 -4.50 8.54 21.29
N MET A 143 -4.05 9.63 21.88
CA MET A 143 -4.85 10.56 22.66
C MET A 143 -4.55 12.00 22.29
N ARG A 144 -5.53 12.86 22.56
CA ARG A 144 -5.45 14.31 22.47
C ARG A 144 -5.92 14.89 23.78
N TYR A 145 -5.16 15.86 24.32
CA TYR A 145 -5.49 16.57 25.55
C TYR A 145 -5.40 18.08 25.35
N ASN A 146 -6.52 18.75 25.45
CA ASN A 146 -6.59 20.21 25.47
C ASN A 146 -6.26 20.70 26.88
N ALA A 147 -4.99 20.99 27.15
CA ALA A 147 -4.55 21.45 28.45
C ALA A 147 -5.09 22.86 28.80
N ASN A 148 -5.30 23.69 27.77
CA ASN A 148 -5.95 25.00 27.85
C ASN A 148 -6.25 25.51 26.42
N LYS A 149 -6.78 26.74 26.30
CA LYS A 149 -7.17 27.35 25.02
C LYS A 149 -6.06 27.41 23.97
N ASN A 150 -4.80 27.37 24.40
CA ASN A 150 -3.64 27.58 23.54
C ASN A 150 -2.72 26.36 23.45
N LEU A 151 -2.98 25.28 24.23
CA LEU A 151 -2.10 24.13 24.30
C LEU A 151 -2.88 22.83 24.09
N LEU A 152 -2.60 22.18 22.98
CA LEU A 152 -3.03 20.82 22.66
C LEU A 152 -1.81 19.88 22.79
N VAL A 153 -1.92 18.86 23.61
CA VAL A 153 -0.94 17.76 23.72
C VAL A 153 -1.47 16.53 23.02
N THR A 154 -0.67 15.94 22.16
CA THR A 154 -1.00 14.69 21.49
C THR A 154 0.05 13.63 21.78
N ALA A 155 -0.40 12.39 21.99
CA ALA A 155 0.47 11.23 22.16
C ALA A 155 -0.11 10.06 21.38
N GLY A 156 0.75 9.18 20.88
CA GLY A 156 0.30 8.01 20.12
C GLY A 156 1.35 6.90 20.12
N VAL A 157 0.87 5.68 19.94
CA VAL A 157 1.68 4.51 19.67
C VAL A 157 1.25 3.98 18.32
N TYR A 158 2.20 3.91 17.40
CA TYR A 158 1.99 3.42 16.04
C TYR A 158 2.43 1.96 15.96
N ASN A 159 1.72 1.19 15.13
CA ASN A 159 1.98 -0.22 14.94
C ASN A 159 2.00 -1.01 16.28
N VAL A 160 0.93 -0.86 17.06
CA VAL A 160 0.79 -1.50 18.39
C VAL A 160 1.02 -3.02 18.34
N LEU A 161 0.67 -3.65 17.22
CA LEU A 161 0.85 -5.10 17.00
C LEU A 161 2.30 -5.48 16.66
N ASP A 162 3.20 -4.50 16.58
CA ASP A 162 4.63 -4.70 16.25
C ASP A 162 4.85 -5.50 14.95
N LYS A 163 3.99 -5.29 13.95
CA LYS A 163 4.13 -5.97 12.67
C LYS A 163 5.33 -5.44 11.91
N GLN A 164 6.20 -6.36 11.48
CA GLN A 164 7.40 -6.04 10.70
C GLN A 164 7.35 -6.72 9.35
N ILE A 165 7.88 -6.07 8.33
CA ILE A 165 8.06 -6.59 6.97
C ILE A 165 9.47 -6.21 6.55
N ASP A 166 10.24 -7.24 6.18
CA ASP A 166 11.62 -7.13 5.79
C ASP A 166 11.76 -6.67 4.32
N TYR A 167 12.64 -5.69 4.11
CA TYR A 167 12.89 -5.14 2.78
C TYR A 167 13.58 -6.15 1.85
N ASP A 168 14.55 -6.89 2.35
CA ASP A 168 15.37 -7.79 1.52
C ASP A 168 14.52 -8.90 0.91
N THR A 169 13.50 -9.35 1.64
CA THR A 169 12.59 -10.39 1.16
C THR A 169 11.48 -9.86 0.26
N TYR A 170 10.92 -8.67 0.59
CA TYR A 170 9.66 -8.21 -0.03
C TYR A 170 9.78 -6.89 -0.79
N ASP A 171 10.95 -6.27 -0.82
CA ASP A 171 11.18 -4.93 -1.40
C ASP A 171 10.15 -3.90 -0.84
N THR A 172 9.85 -4.04 0.42
CA THR A 172 8.91 -3.19 1.18
C THR A 172 9.32 -3.21 2.65
N VAL A 173 9.35 -2.02 3.27
CA VAL A 173 9.66 -1.87 4.69
C VAL A 173 8.40 -1.59 5.49
N LEU A 174 8.22 -2.28 6.58
CA LEU A 174 7.35 -1.90 7.67
C LEU A 174 8.14 -2.05 8.98
N ASP A 175 8.50 -0.92 9.56
CA ASP A 175 9.17 -0.87 10.86
C ASP A 175 8.24 -1.36 11.97
N GLY A 176 8.84 -1.81 13.07
CA GLY A 176 8.12 -2.18 14.27
C GLY A 176 7.39 -1.02 14.94
N ARG A 177 7.00 -1.23 16.19
CA ARG A 177 6.26 -0.23 17.00
C ARG A 177 7.08 1.05 17.21
N ARG A 178 6.40 2.18 17.10
CA ARG A 178 6.93 3.53 17.37
C ARG A 178 6.02 4.29 18.31
#